data_ac08f5db3eec5e4abcdf21fe2dad3b2f
#
_entry.id   ac08f5db3eec5e4abcdf21fe2dad3b2f
#
_cell.length_a   1.000
_cell.length_b   1.000
_cell.length_c   1.000
_cell.angle_alpha   90.00
_cell.angle_beta   90.00
_cell.angle_gamma   90.00
#
_symmetry.space_group_name_H-M   'P 1'
#
loop_
_entity.id
_entity.type
_entity.pdbx_description
1 polymer ?
#
loop_
_entity_poly.entity_id
_entity_poly.type
_entity_poly.pdbx_seq_one_letter_code
_entity_poly.pdbx_strand_id
1 'polypeptide(L)'
;MEINKLFDVSGKVVVVTGGSRGIGEMITAGFLANGAKVYISARKAPALMEKAKELSERYNGECIAIPCDLSNTDGMDYFVQQISENEKGIDYLINNAGAAWGEPLEDFSETGWDKVMDLNVKSIFFLTQKLKSLLKTNATIDDPSRVINIGSIDGLNVPAFGNIFLQHF
;
A
#
# COMPACT_ATOMS: atom_id res chain seq x y z
N MET A 1 -16.75 2.29 -26.47
CA MET A 1 -16.04 2.35 -25.19
C MET A 1 -16.42 3.66 -24.51
N GLU A 2 -17.10 3.60 -23.37
CA GLU A 2 -17.51 4.80 -22.63
C GLU A 2 -16.36 5.20 -21.70
N ILE A 3 -15.77 6.37 -21.91
CA ILE A 3 -14.61 6.86 -21.14
C ILE A 3 -14.93 6.92 -19.65
N ASN A 4 -16.16 7.26 -19.28
CA ASN A 4 -16.58 7.34 -17.88
C ASN A 4 -16.56 6.00 -17.15
N LYS A 5 -16.65 4.88 -17.87
CA LYS A 5 -16.56 3.52 -17.28
C LYS A 5 -15.12 3.01 -17.21
N LEU A 6 -14.20 3.59 -17.99
CA LEU A 6 -12.82 3.13 -18.05
C LEU A 6 -12.05 3.37 -16.74
N PHE A 7 -12.40 4.43 -16.02
CA PHE A 7 -11.78 4.84 -14.76
C PHE A 7 -12.74 4.76 -13.57
N ASP A 8 -13.89 4.09 -13.74
CA ASP A 8 -14.87 3.95 -12.66
C ASP A 8 -14.33 2.97 -11.59
N VAL A 9 -14.20 3.47 -10.37
CA VAL A 9 -13.78 2.70 -9.20
C VAL A 9 -14.87 2.66 -8.12
N SER A 10 -16.09 3.09 -8.46
CA SER A 10 -17.22 3.10 -7.54
C SER A 10 -17.56 1.68 -7.08
N GLY A 11 -17.71 1.50 -5.77
CA GLY A 11 -17.99 0.20 -5.14
C GLY A 11 -16.81 -0.78 -5.12
N LYS A 12 -15.62 -0.38 -5.60
CA LYS A 12 -14.42 -1.20 -5.54
C LYS A 12 -13.82 -1.24 -4.14
N VAL A 13 -13.25 -2.39 -3.79
CA VAL A 13 -12.50 -2.59 -2.55
C VAL A 13 -11.01 -2.43 -2.84
N VAL A 14 -10.39 -1.45 -2.20
CA VAL A 14 -9.01 -1.04 -2.44
C VAL A 14 -8.18 -1.18 -1.17
N VAL A 15 -6.98 -1.71 -1.30
CA VAL A 15 -6.00 -1.80 -0.22
C VAL A 15 -4.82 -0.90 -0.56
N VAL A 16 -4.50 0.07 0.33
CA VAL A 16 -3.37 0.99 0.18
C VAL A 16 -2.42 0.84 1.37
N THR A 17 -1.25 0.26 1.15
CA THR A 17 -0.25 0.19 2.21
C THR A 17 0.41 1.55 2.41
N GLY A 18 0.62 1.97 3.69
CA GLY A 18 1.17 3.29 3.98
C GLY A 18 0.21 4.45 3.63
N GLY A 19 -1.10 4.24 3.71
CA GLY A 19 -2.14 5.17 3.26
C GLY A 19 -2.38 6.40 4.14
N SER A 20 -1.63 6.59 5.23
CA SER A 20 -1.92 7.63 6.23
C SER A 20 -1.27 8.99 5.97
N ARG A 21 -0.36 9.10 5.02
CA ARG A 21 0.38 10.35 4.71
C ARG A 21 0.96 10.34 3.29
N GLY A 22 1.31 11.54 2.80
CA GLY A 22 2.02 11.72 1.53
C GLY A 22 1.30 11.10 0.34
N ILE A 23 2.03 10.38 -0.51
CA ILE A 23 1.50 9.76 -1.74
C ILE A 23 0.39 8.76 -1.41
N GLY A 24 0.56 7.92 -0.37
CA GLY A 24 -0.45 6.96 0.03
C GLY A 24 -1.77 7.61 0.47
N GLU A 25 -1.71 8.72 1.19
CA GLU A 25 -2.90 9.51 1.56
C GLU A 25 -3.59 10.10 0.31
N MET A 26 -2.82 10.65 -0.64
CA MET A 26 -3.38 11.18 -1.89
C MET A 26 -4.06 10.09 -2.72
N ILE A 27 -3.46 8.90 -2.81
CA ILE A 27 -4.05 7.73 -3.48
C ILE A 27 -5.36 7.33 -2.78
N THR A 28 -5.33 7.20 -1.45
CA THR A 28 -6.51 6.88 -0.63
C THR A 28 -7.64 7.88 -0.87
N ALA A 29 -7.32 9.17 -0.82
CA ALA A 29 -8.28 10.26 -1.06
C ALA A 29 -8.89 10.18 -2.47
N GLY A 30 -8.08 9.90 -3.49
CA GLY A 30 -8.53 9.73 -4.86
C GLY A 30 -9.54 8.60 -5.02
N PHE A 31 -9.29 7.44 -4.42
CA PHE A 31 -10.21 6.31 -4.45
C PHE A 31 -11.51 6.60 -3.69
N LEU A 32 -11.43 7.17 -2.49
CA LEU A 32 -12.61 7.54 -1.69
C LEU A 32 -13.48 8.57 -2.40
N ALA A 33 -12.88 9.60 -3.00
CA ALA A 33 -13.59 10.63 -3.75
C ALA A 33 -14.38 10.07 -4.95
N ASN A 34 -14.00 8.90 -5.45
CA ASN A 34 -14.65 8.20 -6.55
C ASN A 34 -15.47 6.98 -6.10
N GLY A 35 -15.83 6.92 -4.80
CA GLY A 35 -16.81 5.95 -4.29
C GLY A 35 -16.26 4.55 -4.01
N ALA A 36 -14.93 4.38 -3.92
CA ALA A 36 -14.34 3.13 -3.48
C ALA A 36 -14.32 3.02 -1.96
N LYS A 37 -14.33 1.78 -1.44
CA LYS A 37 -14.00 1.45 -0.07
C LYS A 37 -12.49 1.20 0.06
N VAL A 38 -11.81 1.84 1.03
CA VAL A 38 -10.35 1.80 1.10
C VAL A 38 -9.86 1.32 2.46
N TYR A 39 -9.03 0.29 2.46
CA TYR A 39 -8.26 -0.17 3.61
C TYR A 39 -6.88 0.45 3.59
N ILE A 40 -6.45 1.06 4.71
CA ILE A 40 -5.13 1.67 4.84
C ILE A 40 -4.33 1.06 5.99
N SER A 41 -3.02 0.94 5.82
CA SER A 41 -2.12 0.46 6.87
C SER A 41 -1.03 1.47 7.22
N ALA A 42 -0.64 1.49 8.49
CA ALA A 42 0.57 2.12 9.00
C ALA A 42 0.87 1.59 10.42
N ARG A 43 2.10 1.80 10.91
CA ARG A 43 2.53 1.30 12.23
C ARG A 43 1.94 2.09 13.40
N LYS A 44 1.70 3.40 13.25
CA LYS A 44 1.24 4.29 14.33
C LYS A 44 -0.29 4.28 14.39
N ALA A 45 -0.87 3.43 15.24
CA ALA A 45 -2.31 3.24 15.34
C ALA A 45 -3.13 4.53 15.58
N PRO A 46 -2.82 5.40 16.55
CA PRO A 46 -3.65 6.59 16.78
C PRO A 46 -3.72 7.52 15.56
N ALA A 47 -2.57 7.81 14.94
CA ALA A 47 -2.51 8.68 13.77
C ALA A 47 -3.18 8.06 12.54
N LEU A 48 -3.10 6.73 12.38
CA LEU A 48 -3.75 6.03 11.28
C LEU A 48 -5.28 6.05 11.43
N MET A 49 -5.79 5.79 12.65
CA MET A 49 -7.23 5.81 12.95
C MET A 49 -7.83 7.20 12.78
N GLU A 50 -7.14 8.24 13.27
CA GLU A 50 -7.54 9.64 13.08
C GLU A 50 -7.61 10.01 11.59
N LYS A 51 -6.58 9.62 10.82
CA LYS A 51 -6.54 9.88 9.37
C LYS A 51 -7.65 9.14 8.62
N ALA A 52 -7.92 7.89 8.95
CA ALA A 52 -9.01 7.13 8.32
C ALA A 52 -10.38 7.79 8.60
N LYS A 53 -10.60 8.26 9.82
CA LYS A 53 -11.81 8.99 10.19
C LYS A 53 -11.94 10.31 9.40
N GLU A 54 -10.88 11.12 9.38
CA GLU A 54 -10.82 12.37 8.62
C GLU A 54 -11.17 12.17 7.15
N LEU A 55 -10.54 11.16 6.51
CA LEU A 55 -10.78 10.87 5.10
C LEU A 55 -12.18 10.34 4.84
N SER A 56 -12.73 9.49 5.73
CA SER A 56 -14.11 9.01 5.62
C SER A 56 -15.12 10.17 5.70
N GLU A 57 -14.95 11.08 6.65
CA GLU A 57 -15.82 12.25 6.82
C GLU A 57 -15.70 13.20 5.62
N ARG A 58 -14.48 13.49 5.18
CA ARG A 58 -14.20 14.43 4.08
C ARG A 58 -14.78 14.00 2.75
N TYR A 59 -14.72 12.70 2.43
CA TYR A 59 -15.16 12.18 1.14
C TYR A 59 -16.50 11.44 1.21
N ASN A 60 -17.14 11.41 2.37
CA ASN A 60 -18.36 10.64 2.64
C ASN A 60 -18.22 9.19 2.15
N GLY A 61 -17.05 8.59 2.44
CA GLY A 61 -16.65 7.25 1.99
C GLY A 61 -16.22 6.37 3.15
N GLU A 62 -15.87 5.12 2.86
CA GLU A 62 -15.45 4.15 3.86
C GLU A 62 -13.94 3.93 3.81
N CYS A 63 -13.20 4.55 4.75
CA CYS A 63 -11.77 4.37 4.95
C CYS A 63 -11.52 3.59 6.23
N ILE A 64 -10.90 2.42 6.15
CA ILE A 64 -10.67 1.51 7.28
C ILE A 64 -9.19 1.45 7.60
N ALA A 65 -8.86 1.74 8.86
CA ALA A 65 -7.51 1.68 9.38
C ALA A 65 -7.17 0.29 9.93
N ILE A 66 -6.08 -0.30 9.47
CA ILE A 66 -5.51 -1.54 10.03
C ILE A 66 -4.07 -1.25 10.48
N PRO A 67 -3.85 -0.96 11.77
CA PRO A 67 -2.50 -0.71 12.30
C PRO A 67 -1.67 -1.98 12.30
N CYS A 68 -0.58 -1.99 11.54
CA CYS A 68 0.33 -3.13 11.47
C CYS A 68 1.72 -2.72 10.98
N ASP A 69 2.71 -3.57 11.20
CA ASP A 69 4.04 -3.46 10.62
C ASP A 69 4.20 -4.50 9.50
N LEU A 70 4.15 -4.03 8.26
CA LEU A 70 4.27 -4.88 7.08
C LEU A 70 5.71 -5.34 6.78
N SER A 71 6.72 -4.87 7.52
CA SER A 71 8.09 -5.34 7.36
C SER A 71 8.33 -6.76 7.88
N ASN A 72 7.37 -7.32 8.61
CA ASN A 72 7.46 -8.68 9.18
C ASN A 72 6.23 -9.53 8.84
N THR A 73 6.39 -10.84 8.98
CA THR A 73 5.36 -11.83 8.61
C THR A 73 4.11 -11.70 9.48
N ASP A 74 4.26 -11.52 10.79
CA ASP A 74 3.14 -11.45 11.73
C ASP A 74 2.23 -10.25 11.42
N GLY A 75 2.83 -9.09 11.12
CA GLY A 75 2.10 -7.90 10.70
C GLY A 75 1.36 -8.07 9.37
N MET A 76 1.99 -8.76 8.40
CA MET A 76 1.34 -9.09 7.14
C MET A 76 0.18 -10.08 7.34
N ASP A 77 0.36 -11.12 8.17
CA ASP A 77 -0.67 -12.11 8.46
C ASP A 77 -1.87 -11.47 9.17
N TYR A 78 -1.61 -10.63 10.17
CA TYR A 78 -2.65 -9.85 10.84
C TYR A 78 -3.42 -8.97 9.85
N PHE A 79 -2.70 -8.24 8.97
CA PHE A 79 -3.32 -7.37 7.97
C PHE A 79 -4.23 -8.14 7.01
N VAL A 80 -3.74 -9.27 6.49
CA VAL A 80 -4.50 -10.14 5.59
C VAL A 80 -5.73 -10.73 6.29
N GLN A 81 -5.57 -11.17 7.53
CA GLN A 81 -6.68 -11.68 8.35
C GLN A 81 -7.78 -10.63 8.49
N GLN A 82 -7.43 -9.40 8.88
CA GLN A 82 -8.39 -8.31 9.08
C GLN A 82 -9.18 -7.98 7.79
N ILE A 83 -8.53 -8.03 6.64
CA ILE A 83 -9.22 -7.83 5.35
C ILE A 83 -10.13 -9.03 5.06
N SER A 84 -9.64 -10.26 5.24
CA SER A 84 -10.38 -11.49 4.92
C SER A 84 -11.63 -11.70 5.79
N GLU A 85 -11.64 -11.19 7.02
CA GLU A 85 -12.78 -11.23 7.91
C GLU A 85 -13.92 -10.29 7.46
N ASN A 86 -13.58 -9.22 6.74
CA ASN A 86 -14.52 -8.18 6.34
C ASN A 86 -14.88 -8.21 4.85
N GLU A 87 -14.01 -8.78 3.98
CA GLU A 87 -14.17 -8.76 2.54
C GLU A 87 -14.10 -10.18 1.93
N LYS A 88 -14.97 -10.43 0.96
CA LYS A 88 -14.93 -11.66 0.15
C LYS A 88 -13.87 -11.57 -0.95
N GLY A 89 -13.54 -10.37 -1.40
CA GLY A 89 -12.56 -10.10 -2.45
C GLY A 89 -12.11 -8.65 -2.43
N ILE A 90 -10.96 -8.38 -3.02
CA ILE A 90 -10.41 -7.03 -3.21
C ILE A 90 -10.16 -6.79 -4.71
N ASP A 91 -10.34 -5.54 -5.15
CA ASP A 91 -10.17 -5.18 -6.56
C ASP A 91 -8.79 -4.60 -6.83
N TYR A 92 -8.24 -3.79 -5.92
CA TYR A 92 -6.93 -3.16 -6.10
C TYR A 92 -6.06 -3.31 -4.85
N LEU A 93 -4.79 -3.69 -5.08
CA LEU A 93 -3.73 -3.64 -4.08
C LEU A 93 -2.69 -2.62 -4.51
N ILE A 94 -2.53 -1.55 -3.71
CA ILE A 94 -1.53 -0.52 -3.92
C ILE A 94 -0.42 -0.70 -2.89
N ASN A 95 0.70 -1.26 -3.31
CA ASN A 95 1.91 -1.38 -2.52
C ASN A 95 2.65 -0.04 -2.55
N ASN A 96 2.36 0.82 -1.55
CA ASN A 96 2.93 2.15 -1.42
C ASN A 96 3.79 2.32 -0.16
N ALA A 97 3.61 1.45 0.86
CA ALA A 97 4.45 1.50 2.05
C ALA A 97 5.92 1.32 1.69
N GLY A 98 6.75 2.22 2.19
CA GLY A 98 8.18 2.16 1.93
C GLY A 98 9.00 2.80 3.04
N ALA A 99 10.29 2.44 3.08
CA ALA A 99 11.31 2.99 3.96
C ALA A 99 12.52 3.41 3.14
N ALA A 100 13.22 4.42 3.63
CA ALA A 100 14.53 4.83 3.12
C ALA A 100 15.57 4.72 4.23
N TRP A 101 16.79 4.41 3.85
CA TRP A 101 17.95 4.41 4.74
C TRP A 101 19.19 4.83 3.95
N GLY A 102 20.05 5.67 4.53
CA GLY A 102 21.26 6.13 3.88
C GLY A 102 22.44 6.09 4.84
N GLU A 103 23.50 5.39 4.45
CA GLU A 103 24.79 5.30 5.14
C GLU A 103 25.90 5.26 4.09
N PRO A 104 27.16 5.63 4.41
CA PRO A 104 28.31 5.37 3.56
C PRO A 104 28.43 3.88 3.24
N LEU A 105 28.91 3.53 2.05
CA LEU A 105 29.03 2.12 1.63
C LEU A 105 29.87 1.30 2.61
N GLU A 106 30.97 1.89 3.08
CA GLU A 106 31.94 1.25 3.96
C GLU A 106 31.37 0.89 5.32
N ASP A 107 30.36 1.65 5.79
CA ASP A 107 29.74 1.52 7.11
C ASP A 107 28.28 1.03 7.04
N PHE A 108 27.82 0.60 5.84
CA PHE A 108 26.41 0.27 5.63
C PHE A 108 25.99 -0.90 6.51
N SER A 109 25.03 -0.65 7.42
CA SER A 109 24.61 -1.61 8.43
C SER A 109 23.61 -2.64 7.88
N GLU A 110 23.67 -3.89 8.38
CA GLU A 110 22.62 -4.90 8.10
C GLU A 110 21.24 -4.41 8.55
N THR A 111 21.16 -3.70 9.66
CA THR A 111 19.90 -3.10 10.15
C THR A 111 19.29 -2.12 9.13
N GLY A 112 20.11 -1.28 8.51
CA GLY A 112 19.69 -0.37 7.45
C GLY A 112 19.20 -1.12 6.22
N TRP A 113 19.96 -2.16 5.83
CA TRP A 113 19.59 -3.07 4.75
C TRP A 113 18.25 -3.76 5.00
N ASP A 114 18.11 -4.47 6.12
CA ASP A 114 16.90 -5.21 6.48
C ASP A 114 15.68 -4.30 6.53
N LYS A 115 15.81 -3.11 7.12
CA LYS A 115 14.73 -2.14 7.19
C LYS A 115 14.16 -1.75 5.83
N VAL A 116 15.02 -1.61 4.83
CA VAL A 116 14.61 -1.25 3.46
C VAL A 116 14.11 -2.47 2.72
N MET A 117 14.87 -3.56 2.73
CA MET A 117 14.54 -4.77 1.97
C MET A 117 13.29 -5.46 2.49
N ASP A 118 13.10 -5.54 3.80
CA ASP A 118 11.90 -6.15 4.38
C ASP A 118 10.62 -5.40 4.00
N LEU A 119 10.65 -4.05 3.99
CA LEU A 119 9.45 -3.27 3.66
C LEU A 119 9.28 -3.03 2.16
N ASN A 120 10.35 -2.72 1.41
CA ASN A 120 10.22 -2.29 0.02
C ASN A 120 10.24 -3.46 -0.98
N VAL A 121 10.74 -4.63 -0.59
CA VAL A 121 10.86 -5.79 -1.48
C VAL A 121 10.06 -6.98 -0.95
N LYS A 122 10.44 -7.47 0.23
CA LYS A 122 9.85 -8.68 0.82
C LYS A 122 8.35 -8.51 1.10
N SER A 123 7.96 -7.37 1.67
CA SER A 123 6.54 -7.11 1.99
C SER A 123 5.69 -7.09 0.73
N ILE A 124 6.14 -6.47 -0.35
CA ILE A 124 5.42 -6.38 -1.62
C ILE A 124 5.13 -7.78 -2.18
N PHE A 125 6.15 -8.64 -2.21
CA PHE A 125 6.02 -10.00 -2.72
C PHE A 125 5.07 -10.84 -1.85
N PHE A 126 5.35 -10.93 -0.55
CA PHE A 126 4.58 -11.82 0.33
C PHE A 126 3.16 -11.32 0.62
N LEU A 127 2.95 -10.01 0.73
CA LEU A 127 1.60 -9.46 0.86
C LEU A 127 0.76 -9.74 -0.38
N THR A 128 1.32 -9.53 -1.57
CA THR A 128 0.65 -9.87 -2.83
C THR A 128 0.32 -11.37 -2.90
N GLN A 129 1.27 -12.23 -2.50
CA GLN A 129 1.04 -13.68 -2.44
C GLN A 129 -0.08 -14.05 -1.49
N LYS A 130 -0.10 -13.49 -0.28
CA LYS A 130 -1.11 -13.75 0.75
C LYS A 130 -2.50 -13.25 0.35
N LEU A 131 -2.60 -12.10 -0.33
CA LEU A 131 -3.86 -11.52 -0.82
C LEU A 131 -4.33 -12.09 -2.17
N LYS A 132 -3.55 -12.98 -2.80
CA LYS A 132 -3.84 -13.52 -4.14
C LYS A 132 -5.25 -14.11 -4.28
N SER A 133 -5.74 -14.85 -3.28
CA SER A 133 -7.08 -15.44 -3.31
C SER A 133 -8.17 -14.36 -3.32
N LEU A 134 -8.06 -13.35 -2.48
CA LEU A 134 -9.00 -12.22 -2.45
C LEU A 134 -8.98 -11.42 -3.76
N LEU A 135 -7.79 -11.17 -4.33
CA LEU A 135 -7.64 -10.51 -5.64
C LEU A 135 -8.30 -11.29 -6.77
N LYS A 136 -8.29 -12.63 -6.71
CA LYS A 136 -8.90 -13.47 -7.73
C LYS A 136 -10.41 -13.55 -7.65
N THR A 137 -11.01 -13.30 -6.49
CA THR A 137 -12.43 -13.52 -6.25
C THR A 137 -13.31 -12.62 -7.11
N ASN A 138 -12.95 -11.34 -7.25
CA ASN A 138 -13.72 -10.36 -8.02
C ASN A 138 -13.20 -10.22 -9.47
N ALA A 139 -12.04 -10.80 -9.79
CA ALA A 139 -11.39 -10.60 -11.07
C ALA A 139 -12.12 -11.32 -12.22
N THR A 140 -12.35 -10.59 -13.30
CA THR A 140 -12.85 -11.12 -14.58
C THR A 140 -11.91 -10.72 -15.72
N ILE A 141 -12.15 -11.22 -16.93
CA ILE A 141 -11.38 -10.80 -18.12
C ILE A 141 -11.65 -9.34 -18.46
N ASP A 142 -12.89 -8.90 -18.29
CA ASP A 142 -13.32 -7.53 -18.63
C ASP A 142 -13.03 -6.53 -17.49
N ASP A 143 -12.96 -7.00 -16.24
CA ASP A 143 -12.66 -6.21 -15.06
C ASP A 143 -11.66 -6.93 -14.15
N PRO A 144 -10.38 -6.94 -14.50
CA PRO A 144 -9.35 -7.62 -13.71
C PRO A 144 -9.00 -6.84 -12.45
N SER A 145 -8.72 -7.56 -11.36
CA SER A 145 -8.07 -6.96 -10.19
C SER A 145 -6.65 -6.52 -10.54
N ARG A 146 -6.17 -5.46 -9.87
CA ARG A 146 -4.89 -4.84 -10.18
C ARG A 146 -3.98 -4.77 -8.97
N VAL A 147 -2.70 -5.10 -9.18
CA VAL A 147 -1.63 -4.86 -8.20
C VAL A 147 -0.75 -3.75 -8.75
N ILE A 148 -0.61 -2.67 -7.98
CA ILE A 148 0.18 -1.49 -8.35
C ILE A 148 1.27 -1.31 -7.31
N ASN A 149 2.53 -1.28 -7.77
CA ASN A 149 3.69 -1.03 -6.92
C ASN A 149 4.17 0.41 -7.15
N ILE A 150 4.25 1.19 -6.08
CA ILE A 150 4.78 2.56 -6.14
C ILE A 150 6.29 2.47 -6.00
N GLY A 151 6.98 2.73 -7.10
CA GLY A 151 8.44 2.78 -7.16
C GLY A 151 8.99 4.20 -7.00
N SER A 152 10.30 4.34 -7.20
CA SER A 152 11.01 5.63 -7.16
C SER A 152 11.79 5.87 -8.43
N ILE A 153 11.98 7.15 -8.79
CA ILE A 153 12.92 7.57 -9.84
C ILE A 153 14.36 7.15 -9.50
N ASP A 154 14.68 6.99 -8.21
CA ASP A 154 16.01 6.54 -7.78
C ASP A 154 16.29 5.06 -8.13
N GLY A 155 15.25 4.28 -8.46
CA GLY A 155 15.42 2.95 -9.05
C GLY A 155 15.87 2.99 -10.53
N LEU A 156 15.79 4.16 -11.20
CA LEU A 156 16.18 4.35 -12.59
C LEU A 156 17.47 5.18 -12.75
N ASN A 157 17.80 5.99 -11.75
CA ASN A 157 18.95 6.90 -11.78
C ASN A 157 19.80 6.74 -10.53
N VAL A 158 21.11 6.90 -10.66
CA VAL A 158 22.01 6.99 -9.51
C VAL A 158 21.75 8.33 -8.81
N PRO A 159 21.44 8.36 -7.51
CA PRO A 159 21.29 9.61 -6.76
C PRO A 159 22.56 10.48 -6.84
N ALA A 160 22.38 11.78 -6.99
CA ALA A 160 23.50 12.73 -7.09
C ALA A 160 24.30 12.92 -5.78
N PHE A 161 23.84 12.32 -4.70
CA PHE A 161 24.50 12.38 -3.38
C PHE A 161 25.35 11.12 -3.20
N GLY A 162 26.64 11.30 -2.91
CA GLY A 162 27.66 10.24 -2.84
C GLY A 162 27.47 9.17 -1.74
N ASN A 163 26.29 9.03 -1.18
CA ASN A 163 25.92 7.98 -0.24
C ASN A 163 25.00 6.97 -0.94
N ILE A 164 25.17 5.69 -0.65
CA ILE A 164 24.21 4.69 -1.11
C ILE A 164 22.91 4.88 -0.33
N PHE A 165 21.88 5.33 -1.05
CA PHE A 165 20.51 5.33 -0.56
C PHE A 165 19.82 4.09 -1.10
N LEU A 166 19.46 3.15 -0.22
CA LEU A 166 18.46 2.17 -0.56
C LEU A 166 17.09 2.85 -0.45
N GLN A 167 16.67 3.44 -1.54
CA GLN A 167 15.31 3.94 -1.71
C GLN A 167 14.55 2.97 -2.63
N HIS A 168 13.26 3.01 -2.61
CA HIS A 168 12.30 2.18 -3.32
C HIS A 168 12.86 1.56 -4.64
N PHE A 169 12.86 0.25 -4.71
CA PHE A 169 13.04 -0.49 -5.96
C PHE A 169 11.73 -0.59 -6.71
#